data_7ab6b2d220ae9fc786e31c9c6446df89
#
_entry.id   7ab6b2d220ae9fc786e31c9c6446df89
#
_cell.length_a   1.000
_cell.length_b   1.000
_cell.length_c   1.000
_cell.angle_alpha   90.00
_cell.angle_beta   90.00
_cell.angle_gamma   90.00
#
_symmetry.space_group_name_H-M   'P 1'
#
loop_
_entity.id
_entity.type
_entity.pdbx_description
1 polymer ?
#
loop_
_entity_poly.entity_id
_entity_poly.type
_entity_poly.pdbx_seq_one_letter_code
_entity_poly.pdbx_strand_id
1 'polypeptide(L)'
;MNLPTDVKPAPGAEGKMARRDWILLPLLALLTITLISVCAELVARRTFSESATSLESCLVLTDPATGVRGIPNSVCWEKSAESPLVEYRLDGAGYRSGMEYGPKSPGTYRIVMIGSSLAMGERVPFEKTLAALLPVELSRRNARKIELYNEAMAYGFARNTALRFQDALRAQPDLILWVLTPLDVERAGFTYVKNSFNKPAPSDSPIASLKNAILKEIRERGGSIVVGNALRHWLYEFQSQSQYIRSFLLNRPDEGEAGFLKGELSPQWQAHVSEFDSYAADIEQQAKAAGVPFAATFAPNRVQAAMISLGEWPPGFDPYQLDRTLQSIVANHGGTFIDILPDFRSLIGPEHMYYPLDGHPDAQGQAVLAELLAKKLAGGAIPELKAGTSDASQRN
;
A
#
# COMPACT_ATOMS: atom_id res chain seq x y z
N MET A 1 21.68 9.67 -80.21
CA MET A 1 20.57 10.39 -79.55
C MET A 1 21.05 10.67 -78.13
N ASN A 2 21.68 11.84 -77.93
CA ASN A 2 22.32 12.23 -76.68
C ASN A 2 21.32 12.96 -75.80
N LEU A 3 21.05 12.44 -74.61
CA LEU A 3 20.29 13.11 -73.59
C LEU A 3 21.18 14.10 -72.82
N PRO A 4 20.74 15.33 -72.58
CA PRO A 4 21.52 16.29 -71.84
C PRO A 4 21.42 16.03 -70.32
N THR A 5 22.52 15.67 -69.69
CA THR A 5 22.74 15.66 -68.23
C THR A 5 23.32 16.99 -67.82
N ASP A 6 22.52 17.94 -67.43
CA ASP A 6 22.97 19.07 -66.60
C ASP A 6 21.78 19.73 -65.91
N VAL A 7 21.32 19.10 -64.80
CA VAL A 7 20.48 19.80 -63.82
C VAL A 7 21.39 20.33 -62.72
N LYS A 8 21.75 21.59 -62.84
CA LYS A 8 22.41 22.30 -61.72
C LYS A 8 21.48 22.30 -60.53
N PRO A 9 21.95 21.88 -59.33
CA PRO A 9 21.17 22.06 -58.13
C PRO A 9 20.96 23.55 -57.87
N ALA A 10 19.76 23.94 -57.54
CA ALA A 10 19.43 25.28 -57.15
C ALA A 10 20.27 25.71 -55.92
N PRO A 11 20.81 26.95 -55.88
CA PRO A 11 21.57 27.41 -54.75
C PRO A 11 20.68 27.39 -53.51
N GLY A 12 21.02 26.58 -52.52
CA GLY A 12 20.40 26.57 -51.20
C GLY A 12 20.43 27.98 -50.65
N ALA A 13 19.29 28.60 -50.49
CA ALA A 13 19.18 29.85 -49.77
C ALA A 13 19.51 29.59 -48.29
N GLU A 14 20.78 29.72 -47.94
CA GLU A 14 21.16 29.93 -46.54
C GLU A 14 20.62 31.29 -46.10
N GLY A 15 19.38 31.31 -45.73
CA GLY A 15 18.70 32.48 -45.17
C GLY A 15 19.30 32.75 -43.78
N LYS A 16 20.22 33.69 -43.69
CA LYS A 16 20.67 34.20 -42.39
C LYS A 16 19.46 34.74 -41.67
N MET A 17 19.12 34.09 -40.52
CA MET A 17 18.03 34.55 -39.66
C MET A 17 18.21 36.07 -39.33
N ALA A 18 17.13 36.84 -39.45
CA ALA A 18 17.15 38.27 -39.11
C ALA A 18 17.51 38.41 -37.62
N ARG A 19 18.29 39.44 -37.26
CA ARG A 19 18.65 39.68 -35.85
C ARG A 19 17.44 39.74 -34.92
N ARG A 20 16.31 40.22 -35.41
CA ARG A 20 15.04 40.25 -34.71
C ARG A 20 14.54 38.84 -34.33
N ASP A 21 14.72 37.85 -35.19
CA ASP A 21 14.21 36.50 -34.97
C ASP A 21 15.03 35.75 -33.91
N TRP A 22 16.30 36.11 -33.73
CA TRP A 22 17.14 35.61 -32.64
C TRP A 22 16.62 35.97 -31.23
N ILE A 23 15.82 37.03 -31.12
CA ILE A 23 15.19 37.45 -29.86
C ILE A 23 13.73 37.02 -29.82
N LEU A 24 12.99 37.17 -30.92
CA LEU A 24 11.56 36.87 -30.95
C LEU A 24 11.27 35.38 -30.85
N LEU A 25 12.06 34.50 -31.50
CA LEU A 25 11.84 33.07 -31.44
C LEU A 25 12.03 32.48 -30.02
N PRO A 26 13.11 32.79 -29.28
CA PRO A 26 13.24 32.37 -27.89
C PRO A 26 12.13 32.93 -26.98
N LEU A 27 11.73 34.16 -27.18
CA LEU A 27 10.63 34.78 -26.41
C LEU A 27 9.30 34.10 -26.69
N LEU A 28 8.99 33.83 -27.96
CA LEU A 28 7.80 33.10 -28.36
C LEU A 28 7.81 31.65 -27.81
N ALA A 29 8.96 30.98 -27.89
CA ALA A 29 9.13 29.64 -27.33
C ALA A 29 8.92 29.65 -25.80
N LEU A 30 9.50 30.60 -25.09
CA LEU A 30 9.34 30.76 -23.66
C LEU A 30 7.87 31.03 -23.29
N LEU A 31 7.21 31.93 -24.00
CA LEU A 31 5.78 32.23 -23.80
C LEU A 31 4.92 31.00 -24.03
N THR A 32 5.18 30.26 -25.11
CA THR A 32 4.44 29.04 -25.46
C THR A 32 4.65 27.96 -24.40
N ILE A 33 5.88 27.71 -23.97
CA ILE A 33 6.21 26.74 -22.93
C ILE A 33 5.52 27.15 -21.61
N THR A 34 5.57 28.42 -21.25
CA THR A 34 4.91 28.91 -20.03
C THR A 34 3.39 28.71 -20.10
N LEU A 35 2.77 29.06 -21.23
CA LEU A 35 1.33 28.88 -21.43
C LEU A 35 0.93 27.40 -21.34
N ILE A 36 1.66 26.52 -22.05
CA ILE A 36 1.42 25.06 -21.99
C ILE A 36 1.60 24.53 -20.57
N SER A 37 2.64 24.97 -19.85
CA SER A 37 2.90 24.55 -18.47
C SER A 37 1.78 24.98 -17.52
N VAL A 38 1.29 26.23 -17.65
CA VAL A 38 0.16 26.72 -16.86
C VAL A 38 -1.12 25.94 -17.17
N CYS A 39 -1.43 25.70 -18.46
CA CYS A 39 -2.58 24.91 -18.84
C CYS A 39 -2.48 23.48 -18.33
N ALA A 40 -1.32 22.84 -18.46
CA ALA A 40 -1.07 21.49 -17.95
C ALA A 40 -1.25 21.42 -16.41
N GLU A 41 -0.74 22.41 -15.67
CA GLU A 41 -0.91 22.48 -14.22
C GLU A 41 -2.38 22.67 -13.82
N LEU A 42 -3.14 23.52 -14.54
CA LEU A 42 -4.58 23.70 -14.29
C LEU A 42 -5.38 22.41 -14.53
N VAL A 43 -5.08 21.69 -15.61
CA VAL A 43 -5.69 20.40 -15.90
C VAL A 43 -5.31 19.37 -14.83
N ALA A 44 -4.01 19.29 -14.48
CA ALA A 44 -3.54 18.37 -13.44
C ALA A 44 -4.20 18.66 -12.09
N ARG A 45 -4.31 19.92 -11.68
CA ARG A 45 -5.03 20.32 -10.44
C ARG A 45 -6.50 19.93 -10.45
N ARG A 46 -7.12 19.87 -11.62
CA ARG A 46 -8.53 19.45 -11.74
C ARG A 46 -8.68 17.93 -11.62
N THR A 47 -7.75 17.17 -12.19
CA THR A 47 -7.81 15.70 -12.25
C THR A 47 -7.19 15.04 -11.02
N PHE A 48 -6.06 15.57 -10.54
CA PHE A 48 -5.31 15.08 -9.39
C PHE A 48 -5.51 15.97 -8.15
N SER A 49 -6.73 16.47 -7.95
CA SER A 49 -7.06 17.26 -6.76
C SER A 49 -7.04 16.39 -5.51
N GLU A 50 -6.51 16.96 -4.42
CA GLU A 50 -6.57 16.37 -3.09
C GLU A 50 -7.61 17.12 -2.24
N SER A 51 -8.18 16.43 -1.24
CA SER A 51 -9.07 17.09 -0.29
C SER A 51 -8.27 17.89 0.75
N ALA A 52 -8.88 18.93 1.29
CA ALA A 52 -8.32 19.66 2.42
C ALA A 52 -8.38 18.87 3.74
N THR A 53 -9.23 17.84 3.80
CA THR A 53 -9.37 16.93 4.93
C THR A 53 -8.61 15.64 4.65
N SER A 54 -8.16 14.96 5.70
CA SER A 54 -7.45 13.68 5.63
C SER A 54 -7.99 12.72 6.70
N LEU A 55 -7.66 11.45 6.55
CA LEU A 55 -7.91 10.41 7.54
C LEU A 55 -7.36 10.80 8.92
N GLU A 56 -6.22 11.51 8.97
CA GLU A 56 -5.59 11.94 10.23
C GLU A 56 -6.53 12.79 11.11
N SER A 57 -7.53 13.45 10.53
CA SER A 57 -8.52 14.20 11.32
C SER A 57 -9.44 13.31 12.17
N CYS A 58 -9.51 12.02 11.87
CA CYS A 58 -10.20 10.99 12.65
C CYS A 58 -9.28 10.22 13.60
N LEU A 59 -7.99 10.59 13.71
CA LEU A 59 -7.00 9.84 14.48
C LEU A 59 -6.38 10.69 15.59
N VAL A 60 -6.13 10.07 16.73
CA VAL A 60 -5.17 10.54 17.73
C VAL A 60 -3.84 9.85 17.44
N LEU A 61 -2.88 10.61 16.93
CA LEU A 61 -1.61 10.05 16.42
C LEU A 61 -0.55 9.83 17.50
N THR A 62 -0.77 10.36 18.69
CA THR A 62 0.18 10.32 19.82
C THR A 62 -0.53 9.92 21.11
N ASP A 63 -1.41 8.92 21.05
CA ASP A 63 -2.05 8.37 22.24
C ASP A 63 -0.99 7.72 23.16
N PRO A 64 -0.92 8.12 24.44
CA PRO A 64 0.14 7.63 25.33
C PRO A 64 0.09 6.12 25.60
N ALA A 65 -1.10 5.52 25.56
CA ALA A 65 -1.30 4.11 25.85
C ALA A 65 -1.11 3.22 24.63
N THR A 66 -1.58 3.67 23.45
CA THR A 66 -1.67 2.82 22.26
C THR A 66 -0.89 3.35 21.06
N GLY A 67 -0.29 4.54 21.15
CA GLY A 67 0.43 5.20 20.06
C GLY A 67 -0.53 5.88 19.09
N VAL A 68 -1.21 5.13 18.22
CA VAL A 68 -2.23 5.65 17.31
C VAL A 68 -3.58 5.07 17.66
N ARG A 69 -4.60 5.90 17.70
CA ARG A 69 -5.98 5.51 18.01
C ARG A 69 -6.99 6.28 17.17
N GLY A 70 -8.06 5.62 16.73
CA GLY A 70 -9.19 6.29 16.10
C GLY A 70 -10.05 7.05 17.12
N ILE A 71 -10.60 8.18 16.69
CA ILE A 71 -11.57 8.94 17.49
C ILE A 71 -12.93 8.24 17.38
N PRO A 72 -13.51 7.77 18.50
CA PRO A 72 -14.80 7.07 18.48
C PRO A 72 -15.91 7.87 17.79
N ASN A 73 -16.73 7.19 16.98
CA ASN A 73 -17.86 7.75 16.25
C ASN A 73 -17.49 8.91 15.30
N SER A 74 -16.22 9.06 14.92
CA SER A 74 -15.80 10.10 13.99
C SER A 74 -16.10 9.73 12.55
N VAL A 75 -16.31 10.79 11.73
CA VAL A 75 -16.46 10.67 10.28
C VAL A 75 -15.55 11.69 9.62
N CYS A 76 -14.69 11.24 8.73
CA CYS A 76 -13.82 12.11 7.93
C CYS A 76 -13.77 11.65 6.48
N TRP A 77 -13.30 12.53 5.62
CA TRP A 77 -13.17 12.29 4.19
C TRP A 77 -11.76 12.59 3.74
N GLU A 78 -11.28 11.77 2.84
CA GLU A 78 -10.00 11.98 2.20
C GLU A 78 -10.12 11.69 0.70
N LYS A 79 -9.51 12.56 -0.09
CA LYS A 79 -9.22 12.31 -1.50
C LYS A 79 -7.74 12.53 -1.72
N SER A 80 -7.01 11.48 -2.06
CA SER A 80 -5.65 11.60 -2.56
C SER A 80 -5.64 11.95 -4.04
N ALA A 81 -4.48 12.27 -4.59
CA ALA A 81 -4.34 12.56 -6.02
C ALA A 81 -4.87 11.41 -6.91
N GLU A 82 -4.76 10.17 -6.49
CA GLU A 82 -5.09 8.97 -7.28
C GLU A 82 -6.36 8.25 -6.84
N SER A 83 -6.81 8.47 -5.60
CA SER A 83 -8.00 7.81 -5.07
C SER A 83 -9.29 8.62 -5.34
N PRO A 84 -10.46 7.99 -5.32
CA PRO A 84 -11.72 8.70 -5.20
C PRO A 84 -11.81 9.43 -3.86
N LEU A 85 -12.86 10.24 -3.65
CA LEU A 85 -13.21 10.73 -2.32
C LEU A 85 -13.70 9.55 -1.49
N VAL A 86 -13.04 9.30 -0.35
CA VAL A 86 -13.32 8.17 0.55
C VAL A 86 -13.84 8.70 1.87
N GLU A 87 -14.95 8.15 2.33
CA GLU A 87 -15.47 8.34 3.68
C GLU A 87 -14.82 7.32 4.63
N TYR A 88 -14.32 7.80 5.74
CA TYR A 88 -13.91 6.98 6.88
C TYR A 88 -14.90 7.21 8.01
N ARG A 89 -15.68 6.18 8.31
CA ARG A 89 -16.60 6.15 9.43
C ARG A 89 -16.05 5.19 10.47
N LEU A 90 -15.70 5.72 11.64
CA LEU A 90 -15.20 4.94 12.74
C LEU A 90 -16.35 4.65 13.73
N ASP A 91 -16.39 3.43 14.25
CA ASP A 91 -17.39 2.96 15.20
C ASP A 91 -17.18 3.53 16.60
N GLY A 92 -17.99 3.06 17.57
CA GLY A 92 -17.91 3.47 18.97
C GLY A 92 -16.58 3.10 19.67
N ALA A 93 -15.79 2.18 19.11
CA ALA A 93 -14.45 1.82 19.59
C ALA A 93 -13.34 2.58 18.85
N GLY A 94 -13.65 3.30 17.79
CA GLY A 94 -12.70 4.07 16.99
C GLY A 94 -12.08 3.27 15.84
N TYR A 95 -12.72 2.21 15.35
CA TYR A 95 -12.25 1.39 14.25
C TYR A 95 -13.11 1.52 12.99
N ARG A 96 -12.52 1.34 11.83
CA ARG A 96 -13.24 1.26 10.55
C ARG A 96 -13.76 -0.16 10.33
N SER A 97 -14.64 -0.60 11.21
CA SER A 97 -15.10 -1.99 11.24
C SER A 97 -16.25 -2.29 10.27
N GLY A 98 -16.99 -1.27 9.84
CA GLY A 98 -18.21 -1.42 9.02
C GLY A 98 -19.41 -1.95 9.80
N MET A 99 -19.26 -2.20 11.10
CA MET A 99 -20.30 -2.66 12.00
C MET A 99 -20.02 -2.15 13.41
N GLU A 100 -21.06 -2.05 14.21
CA GLU A 100 -20.90 -1.64 15.61
C GLU A 100 -20.26 -2.75 16.46
N TYR A 101 -19.44 -2.31 17.39
CA TYR A 101 -18.81 -3.17 18.37
C TYR A 101 -19.86 -3.72 19.34
N GLY A 102 -20.03 -5.02 19.40
CA GLY A 102 -21.08 -5.62 20.23
C GLY A 102 -20.98 -7.13 20.36
N PRO A 103 -21.91 -7.75 21.11
CA PRO A 103 -21.93 -9.19 21.31
C PRO A 103 -22.12 -9.95 19.99
N LYS A 104 -21.46 -11.10 19.90
CA LYS A 104 -21.56 -11.98 18.73
C LYS A 104 -22.94 -12.60 18.62
N SER A 105 -23.55 -12.54 17.42
CA SER A 105 -24.80 -13.22 17.14
C SER A 105 -24.63 -14.75 17.21
N PRO A 106 -25.62 -15.51 17.72
CA PRO A 106 -25.55 -16.98 17.72
C PRO A 106 -25.32 -17.56 16.33
N GLY A 107 -24.49 -18.59 16.22
CA GLY A 107 -24.16 -19.26 14.95
C GLY A 107 -23.21 -18.48 14.02
N THR A 108 -22.71 -17.34 14.45
CA THR A 108 -21.77 -16.52 13.70
C THR A 108 -20.32 -16.91 14.04
N TYR A 109 -19.47 -16.99 13.03
CA TYR A 109 -18.01 -17.05 13.20
C TYR A 109 -17.43 -15.65 13.03
N ARG A 110 -16.77 -15.15 14.05
CA ARG A 110 -16.23 -13.79 14.06
C ARG A 110 -14.73 -13.80 13.86
N ILE A 111 -14.30 -13.12 12.79
CA ILE A 111 -12.90 -12.80 12.52
C ILE A 111 -12.65 -11.38 13.01
N VAL A 112 -11.61 -11.18 13.80
CA VAL A 112 -11.07 -9.84 14.06
C VAL A 112 -9.81 -9.69 13.24
N MET A 113 -9.84 -8.72 12.32
CA MET A 113 -8.71 -8.42 11.43
C MET A 113 -7.91 -7.28 11.99
N ILE A 114 -6.61 -7.49 12.18
CA ILE A 114 -5.63 -6.50 12.62
C ILE A 114 -4.60 -6.23 11.54
N GLY A 115 -3.90 -5.10 11.61
CA GLY A 115 -2.89 -4.68 10.65
C GLY A 115 -2.79 -3.17 10.52
N SER A 116 -2.10 -2.72 9.48
CA SER A 116 -1.89 -1.32 9.20
C SER A 116 -2.87 -0.75 8.16
N SER A 117 -2.46 0.28 7.43
CA SER A 117 -3.27 1.02 6.47
C SER A 117 -3.89 0.16 5.36
N LEU A 118 -3.16 -0.86 4.86
CA LEU A 118 -3.68 -1.78 3.84
C LEU A 118 -4.89 -2.54 4.36
N ALA A 119 -4.80 -3.12 5.55
CA ALA A 119 -5.87 -3.87 6.18
C ALA A 119 -7.04 -2.95 6.60
N MET A 120 -6.77 -1.70 7.00
CA MET A 120 -7.80 -0.68 7.22
C MET A 120 -8.57 -0.36 5.94
N GLY A 121 -7.99 -0.63 4.76
CA GLY A 121 -8.57 -0.27 3.46
C GLY A 121 -8.41 1.22 3.16
N GLU A 122 -7.23 1.80 3.49
CA GLU A 122 -6.94 3.21 3.23
C GLU A 122 -7.09 3.51 1.73
N ARG A 123 -7.67 4.68 1.40
CA ARG A 123 -7.95 5.21 0.04
C ARG A 123 -8.98 4.42 -0.78
N VAL A 124 -9.66 3.43 -0.17
CA VAL A 124 -10.69 2.63 -0.85
C VAL A 124 -12.02 2.80 -0.12
N PRO A 125 -13.16 3.00 -0.84
CA PRO A 125 -14.49 2.98 -0.24
C PRO A 125 -14.71 1.69 0.56
N PHE A 126 -15.35 1.79 1.75
CA PHE A 126 -15.42 0.66 2.70
C PHE A 126 -15.94 -0.62 2.06
N GLU A 127 -17.02 -0.53 1.29
CA GLU A 127 -17.67 -1.68 0.63
C GLU A 127 -16.80 -2.40 -0.41
N LYS A 128 -15.66 -1.81 -0.79
CA LYS A 128 -14.67 -2.38 -1.71
C LYS A 128 -13.38 -2.80 -1.01
N THR A 129 -13.33 -2.71 0.30
CA THR A 129 -12.15 -3.12 1.08
C THR A 129 -12.11 -4.62 1.31
N LEU A 130 -10.93 -5.15 1.60
CA LEU A 130 -10.71 -6.53 2.07
C LEU A 130 -11.66 -6.87 3.24
N ALA A 131 -11.81 -5.93 4.18
CA ALA A 131 -12.65 -6.10 5.37
C ALA A 131 -14.12 -6.31 5.04
N ALA A 132 -14.63 -5.65 4.02
CA ALA A 132 -16.02 -5.80 3.59
C ALA A 132 -16.23 -7.03 2.70
N LEU A 133 -15.26 -7.36 1.86
CA LEU A 133 -15.40 -8.43 0.86
C LEU A 133 -15.10 -9.82 1.41
N LEU A 134 -14.10 -9.96 2.28
CA LEU A 134 -13.68 -11.27 2.81
C LEU A 134 -14.81 -12.04 3.53
N PRO A 135 -15.59 -11.44 4.45
CA PRO A 135 -16.66 -12.17 5.11
C PRO A 135 -17.77 -12.62 4.16
N VAL A 136 -18.04 -11.85 3.10
CA VAL A 136 -19.03 -12.20 2.06
C VAL A 136 -18.55 -13.42 1.27
N GLU A 137 -17.29 -13.41 0.82
CA GLU A 137 -16.69 -14.52 0.08
C GLU A 137 -16.59 -15.81 0.93
N LEU A 138 -16.23 -15.68 2.19
CA LEU A 138 -16.19 -16.82 3.12
C LEU A 138 -17.58 -17.37 3.41
N SER A 139 -18.56 -16.53 3.68
CA SER A 139 -19.95 -16.96 3.94
C SER A 139 -20.51 -17.71 2.74
N ARG A 140 -20.21 -17.25 1.52
CA ARG A 140 -20.63 -17.91 0.29
C ARG A 140 -19.99 -19.31 0.13
N ARG A 141 -18.72 -19.48 0.54
CA ARG A 141 -17.98 -20.73 0.39
C ARG A 141 -18.31 -21.77 1.48
N ASN A 142 -18.61 -21.31 2.69
CA ASN A 142 -18.73 -22.18 3.88
C ASN A 142 -20.17 -22.40 4.32
N ALA A 143 -21.17 -21.79 3.67
CA ALA A 143 -22.57 -21.79 4.11
C ALA A 143 -22.75 -21.41 5.59
N ARG A 144 -21.86 -20.58 6.14
CA ARG A 144 -21.85 -20.10 7.53
C ARG A 144 -21.85 -18.59 7.56
N LYS A 145 -22.53 -17.99 8.52
CA LYS A 145 -22.47 -16.55 8.73
C LYS A 145 -21.10 -16.16 9.29
N ILE A 146 -20.35 -15.38 8.53
CA ILE A 146 -19.06 -14.83 8.94
C ILE A 146 -19.24 -13.33 9.22
N GLU A 147 -18.77 -12.87 10.37
CA GLU A 147 -18.59 -11.47 10.72
C GLU A 147 -17.11 -11.14 10.72
N LEU A 148 -16.76 -9.94 10.24
CA LEU A 148 -15.39 -9.46 10.31
C LEU A 148 -15.39 -8.07 10.96
N TYR A 149 -14.74 -7.96 12.13
CA TYR A 149 -14.35 -6.69 12.73
C TYR A 149 -12.99 -6.28 12.19
N ASN A 150 -12.94 -5.10 11.60
CA ASN A 150 -11.68 -4.54 11.13
C ASN A 150 -11.10 -3.58 12.18
N GLU A 151 -10.13 -4.05 12.94
CA GLU A 151 -9.39 -3.26 13.93
C GLU A 151 -8.02 -2.79 13.43
N ALA A 152 -7.76 -2.96 12.14
CA ALA A 152 -6.59 -2.38 11.50
C ALA A 152 -6.66 -0.84 11.52
N MET A 153 -5.49 -0.21 11.61
CA MET A 153 -5.37 1.23 11.78
C MET A 153 -4.23 1.79 10.92
N ALA A 154 -4.48 2.90 10.24
CA ALA A 154 -3.39 3.65 9.61
C ALA A 154 -2.31 3.98 10.65
N TYR A 155 -1.03 3.84 10.29
CA TYR A 155 0.13 3.94 11.20
C TYR A 155 0.15 2.88 12.33
N GLY A 156 -0.78 1.92 12.33
CA GLY A 156 -0.92 0.87 13.33
C GLY A 156 0.00 -0.32 13.09
N PHE A 157 1.33 -0.10 12.98
CA PHE A 157 2.32 -1.16 12.79
C PHE A 157 2.43 -2.09 14.01
N ALA A 158 3.33 -3.06 13.99
CA ALA A 158 3.39 -4.17 14.96
C ALA A 158 3.36 -3.70 16.43
N ARG A 159 4.16 -2.70 16.82
CA ARG A 159 4.14 -2.12 18.18
C ARG A 159 2.76 -1.58 18.57
N ASN A 160 2.15 -0.78 17.70
CA ASN A 160 0.83 -0.20 17.99
C ASN A 160 -0.26 -1.25 18.05
N THR A 161 -0.17 -2.28 17.21
CA THR A 161 -1.06 -3.44 17.22
C THR A 161 -0.94 -4.22 18.54
N ALA A 162 0.29 -4.48 19.02
CA ALA A 162 0.52 -5.14 20.32
C ALA A 162 -0.10 -4.35 21.48
N LEU A 163 0.09 -3.04 21.51
CA LEU A 163 -0.47 -2.16 22.55
C LEU A 163 -2.01 -2.11 22.56
N ARG A 164 -2.67 -2.34 21.42
CA ARG A 164 -4.14 -2.33 21.27
C ARG A 164 -4.75 -3.73 21.27
N PHE A 165 -3.97 -4.78 21.35
CA PHE A 165 -4.44 -6.14 21.11
C PHE A 165 -5.56 -6.58 22.05
N GLN A 166 -5.64 -6.01 23.25
CA GLN A 166 -6.76 -6.24 24.18
C GLN A 166 -8.11 -5.76 23.64
N ASP A 167 -8.14 -4.79 22.72
CA ASP A 167 -9.37 -4.38 22.02
C ASP A 167 -9.86 -5.55 21.15
N ALA A 168 -8.94 -6.17 20.38
CA ALA A 168 -9.25 -7.31 19.53
C ALA A 168 -9.84 -8.49 20.32
N LEU A 169 -9.31 -8.78 21.48
CA LEU A 169 -9.83 -9.85 22.36
C LEU A 169 -11.21 -9.51 22.92
N ARG A 170 -11.48 -8.24 23.22
CA ARG A 170 -12.82 -7.80 23.70
C ARG A 170 -13.91 -7.96 22.64
N ALA A 171 -13.57 -7.98 21.36
CA ALA A 171 -14.51 -8.25 20.27
C ALA A 171 -15.00 -9.71 20.24
N GLN A 172 -14.52 -10.58 21.12
CA GLN A 172 -14.88 -12.02 21.20
C GLN A 172 -14.64 -12.74 19.87
N PRO A 173 -13.41 -12.71 19.31
CA PRO A 173 -13.08 -13.37 18.07
C PRO A 173 -13.10 -14.90 18.20
N ASP A 174 -13.49 -15.57 17.11
CA ASP A 174 -13.20 -17.00 16.89
C ASP A 174 -11.85 -17.17 16.19
N LEU A 175 -11.35 -16.09 15.54
CA LEU A 175 -10.05 -16.03 14.87
C LEU A 175 -9.52 -14.60 14.88
N ILE A 176 -8.26 -14.42 15.22
CA ILE A 176 -7.50 -13.20 14.90
C ILE A 176 -6.81 -13.41 13.56
N LEU A 177 -7.00 -12.46 12.63
CA LEU A 177 -6.33 -12.46 11.32
C LEU A 177 -5.44 -11.21 11.20
N TRP A 178 -4.12 -11.40 11.22
CA TRP A 178 -3.16 -10.32 11.02
C TRP A 178 -2.76 -10.21 9.55
N VAL A 179 -3.09 -9.10 8.92
CA VAL A 179 -2.70 -8.81 7.54
C VAL A 179 -1.45 -7.93 7.54
N LEU A 180 -0.34 -8.52 7.15
CA LEU A 180 0.99 -7.93 7.15
C LEU A 180 1.37 -7.39 5.79
N THR A 181 2.24 -6.40 5.77
CA THR A 181 2.91 -5.84 4.59
C THR A 181 4.40 -5.69 4.86
N PRO A 182 5.25 -5.45 3.86
CA PRO A 182 6.66 -5.12 4.10
C PRO A 182 6.86 -3.94 5.06
N LEU A 183 5.94 -2.97 5.01
CA LEU A 183 6.00 -1.77 5.85
C LEU A 183 5.73 -2.07 7.33
N ASP A 184 4.92 -3.09 7.64
CA ASP A 184 4.67 -3.51 9.02
C ASP A 184 5.94 -4.04 9.69
N VAL A 185 6.84 -4.64 8.92
CA VAL A 185 8.14 -5.11 9.39
C VAL A 185 9.15 -3.97 9.47
N GLU A 186 9.28 -3.18 8.39
CA GLU A 186 10.21 -2.04 8.33
C GLU A 186 9.96 -1.03 9.46
N ARG A 187 8.71 -0.90 9.87
CA ARG A 187 8.26 0.08 10.87
C ARG A 187 7.68 -0.57 12.13
N ALA A 188 8.12 -1.76 12.46
CA ALA A 188 7.58 -2.53 13.57
C ALA A 188 7.50 -1.74 14.88
N GLY A 189 8.59 -1.05 15.28
CA GLY A 189 8.68 -0.21 16.47
C GLY A 189 8.23 1.24 16.31
N PHE A 190 7.57 1.58 15.21
CA PHE A 190 7.22 2.95 14.87
C PHE A 190 6.43 3.66 15.95
N THR A 191 6.87 4.89 16.26
CA THR A 191 6.13 5.86 17.06
C THR A 191 5.89 7.10 16.24
N TYR A 192 4.64 7.54 16.15
CA TYR A 192 4.31 8.73 15.37
C TYR A 192 4.98 9.97 15.98
N VAL A 193 5.79 10.63 15.18
CA VAL A 193 6.34 11.95 15.49
C VAL A 193 5.90 12.90 14.40
N LYS A 194 5.25 13.99 14.77
CA LYS A 194 4.80 15.01 13.81
C LYS A 194 5.97 15.41 12.91
N ASN A 195 5.79 15.29 11.58
CA ASN A 195 6.81 15.52 10.53
C ASN A 195 7.84 14.38 10.32
N SER A 196 7.70 13.22 10.92
CA SER A 196 8.65 12.11 10.70
C SER A 196 8.64 11.55 9.27
N PHE A 197 7.51 11.61 8.58
CA PHE A 197 7.38 11.16 7.19
C PHE A 197 7.93 12.16 6.16
N ASN A 198 8.14 13.41 6.54
CA ASN A 198 8.61 14.47 5.65
C ASN A 198 10.11 14.76 5.76
N LYS A 199 10.86 13.96 6.53
CA LYS A 199 12.30 14.15 6.65
C LYS A 199 13.00 13.47 5.47
N PRO A 200 13.57 14.22 4.51
CA PRO A 200 14.38 13.62 3.47
C PRO A 200 15.57 12.92 4.13
N ALA A 201 15.92 11.74 3.60
CA ALA A 201 17.11 11.04 4.05
C ALA A 201 18.33 11.98 3.98
N PRO A 202 19.24 11.93 4.96
CA PRO A 202 20.47 12.72 4.89
C PRO A 202 21.22 12.36 3.61
N SER A 203 21.52 13.33 2.79
CA SER A 203 22.25 13.13 1.55
C SER A 203 23.58 13.86 1.69
N ASP A 204 24.66 13.11 1.62
CA ASP A 204 26.04 13.62 1.69
C ASP A 204 26.48 14.37 0.43
N SER A 205 25.61 14.44 -0.60
CA SER A 205 25.90 15.15 -1.85
C SER A 205 25.44 16.61 -1.78
N PRO A 206 26.33 17.61 -2.03
CA PRO A 206 25.94 19.01 -2.08
C PRO A 206 24.85 19.32 -3.11
N ILE A 207 24.85 18.60 -4.24
CA ILE A 207 23.85 18.74 -5.31
C ILE A 207 22.49 18.23 -4.85
N ALA A 208 22.45 17.11 -4.12
CA ALA A 208 21.21 16.57 -3.59
C ALA A 208 20.66 17.46 -2.44
N SER A 209 21.52 18.06 -1.62
CA SER A 209 21.10 18.99 -0.59
C SER A 209 20.51 20.27 -1.19
N LEU A 210 21.13 20.82 -2.25
CA LEU A 210 20.63 21.97 -2.99
C LEU A 210 19.29 21.66 -3.68
N LYS A 211 19.18 20.50 -4.34
CA LYS A 211 17.93 20.00 -4.92
C LYS A 211 16.82 19.88 -3.85
N ASN A 212 17.13 19.32 -2.70
CA ASN A 212 16.18 19.17 -1.60
C ASN A 212 15.77 20.53 -1.01
N ALA A 213 16.70 21.49 -0.90
CA ALA A 213 16.41 22.84 -0.47
C ALA A 213 15.50 23.59 -1.46
N ILE A 214 15.76 23.49 -2.76
CA ILE A 214 14.92 24.06 -3.81
C ILE A 214 13.54 23.43 -3.82
N LEU A 215 13.43 22.10 -3.73
CA LEU A 215 12.16 21.40 -3.67
C LEU A 215 11.36 21.73 -2.41
N LYS A 216 12.05 21.90 -1.29
CA LYS A 216 11.43 22.37 -0.03
C LYS A 216 10.87 23.78 -0.19
N GLU A 217 11.63 24.70 -0.75
CA GLU A 217 11.21 26.08 -1.00
C GLU A 217 10.00 26.16 -1.95
N ILE A 218 10.02 25.36 -3.03
CA ILE A 218 8.89 25.26 -3.97
C ILE A 218 7.65 24.69 -3.26
N ARG A 219 7.81 23.69 -2.41
CA ARG A 219 6.71 23.06 -1.67
C ARG A 219 6.12 24.02 -0.62
N GLU A 220 6.96 24.77 0.07
CA GLU A 220 6.53 25.71 1.12
C GLU A 220 5.90 26.98 0.55
N ARG A 221 6.35 27.46 -0.62
CA ARG A 221 5.86 28.70 -1.24
C ARG A 221 4.83 28.51 -2.35
N GLY A 222 4.81 27.37 -3.02
CA GLY A 222 4.05 27.19 -4.27
C GLY A 222 2.95 26.16 -4.26
N GLY A 223 2.76 25.41 -3.19
CA GLY A 223 2.00 24.18 -3.27
C GLY A 223 2.72 23.15 -4.17
N SER A 224 2.39 21.88 -4.08
CA SER A 224 3.00 20.85 -4.92
C SER A 224 2.68 21.11 -6.40
N ILE A 225 3.69 21.04 -7.26
CA ILE A 225 3.48 21.03 -8.72
C ILE A 225 2.77 19.72 -9.08
N VAL A 226 1.47 19.79 -9.29
CA VAL A 226 0.60 18.62 -9.48
C VAL A 226 0.87 17.94 -10.82
N VAL A 227 1.29 18.71 -11.84
CA VAL A 227 1.66 18.15 -13.15
C VAL A 227 2.79 17.12 -13.05
N GLY A 228 3.72 17.30 -12.12
CA GLY A 228 4.79 16.32 -11.89
C GLY A 228 4.29 14.99 -11.36
N ASN A 229 3.29 15.00 -10.50
CA ASN A 229 2.64 13.80 -9.99
C ASN A 229 1.78 13.16 -11.07
N ALA A 230 1.02 13.94 -11.84
CA ALA A 230 0.24 13.45 -12.97
C ALA A 230 1.14 12.77 -14.02
N LEU A 231 2.31 13.36 -14.31
CA LEU A 231 3.27 12.77 -15.24
C LEU A 231 3.85 11.45 -14.72
N ARG A 232 4.18 11.37 -13.41
CA ARG A 232 4.66 10.13 -12.80
C ARG A 232 3.58 9.05 -12.81
N HIS A 233 2.35 9.40 -12.44
CA HIS A 233 1.22 8.48 -12.51
C HIS A 233 1.09 7.89 -13.91
N TRP A 234 1.10 8.74 -14.93
CA TRP A 234 1.05 8.33 -16.33
C TRP A 234 2.22 7.43 -16.73
N LEU A 235 3.44 7.81 -16.36
CA LEU A 235 4.62 7.00 -16.66
C LEU A 235 4.55 5.61 -16.02
N TYR A 236 4.07 5.52 -14.78
CA TYR A 236 3.93 4.23 -14.09
C TYR A 236 2.78 3.39 -14.64
N GLU A 237 1.74 4.01 -15.21
CA GLU A 237 0.63 3.31 -15.85
C GLU A 237 1.02 2.68 -17.18
N PHE A 238 1.88 3.35 -17.95
CA PHE A 238 2.31 2.89 -19.28
C PHE A 238 3.64 2.14 -19.32
N GLN A 239 4.33 2.00 -18.19
CA GLN A 239 5.52 1.17 -18.13
C GLN A 239 5.16 -0.30 -18.29
N SER A 240 5.99 -1.06 -19.04
CA SER A 240 5.92 -2.52 -18.96
C SER A 240 6.33 -2.98 -17.56
N GLN A 241 5.81 -4.13 -17.13
CA GLN A 241 6.09 -4.73 -15.82
C GLN A 241 7.61 -4.83 -15.54
N SER A 242 8.38 -5.29 -16.53
CA SER A 242 9.86 -5.37 -16.39
C SER A 242 10.54 -4.00 -16.27
N GLN A 243 10.04 -2.99 -16.99
CA GLN A 243 10.54 -1.61 -16.86
C GLN A 243 10.22 -1.03 -15.47
N TYR A 244 9.01 -1.27 -14.98
CA TYR A 244 8.60 -0.84 -13.64
C TYR A 244 9.49 -1.46 -12.57
N ILE A 245 9.68 -2.79 -12.57
CA ILE A 245 10.55 -3.49 -11.62
C ILE A 245 11.96 -2.91 -11.66
N ARG A 246 12.53 -2.80 -12.86
CA ARG A 246 13.89 -2.25 -13.02
C ARG A 246 14.01 -0.82 -12.49
N SER A 247 13.05 0.05 -12.83
CA SER A 247 13.10 1.46 -12.39
C SER A 247 12.95 1.57 -10.87
N PHE A 248 12.11 0.75 -10.27
CA PHE A 248 11.93 0.71 -8.82
C PHE A 248 13.21 0.30 -8.11
N LEU A 249 13.82 -0.82 -8.53
CA LEU A 249 15.03 -1.36 -7.91
C LEU A 249 16.26 -0.45 -8.12
N LEU A 250 16.37 0.24 -9.26
CA LEU A 250 17.48 1.18 -9.53
C LEU A 250 17.37 2.47 -8.71
N ASN A 251 16.15 2.94 -8.44
CA ASN A 251 15.94 4.18 -7.69
C ASN A 251 15.97 3.99 -6.17
N ARG A 252 15.97 2.73 -5.69
CA ARG A 252 15.93 2.36 -4.26
C ARG A 252 16.89 1.20 -3.99
N PRO A 253 18.21 1.43 -4.18
CA PRO A 253 19.14 0.30 -4.35
C PRO A 253 19.41 -0.53 -3.10
N ASP A 254 19.41 0.01 -1.87
CA ASP A 254 20.05 -0.75 -0.79
C ASP A 254 19.29 -0.91 0.52
N GLU A 255 18.72 0.12 1.12
CA GLU A 255 18.21 0.03 2.49
C GLU A 255 16.82 0.63 2.68
N GLY A 256 16.23 1.08 1.58
CA GLY A 256 14.88 1.62 1.58
C GLY A 256 13.84 0.56 1.29
N GLU A 257 12.74 1.00 0.70
CA GLU A 257 11.56 0.21 0.37
C GLU A 257 11.79 -1.03 -0.52
N ALA A 258 13.03 -1.28 -1.01
CA ALA A 258 13.40 -2.47 -1.78
C ALA A 258 14.28 -3.46 -1.00
N GLY A 259 14.73 -3.11 0.20
CA GLY A 259 15.67 -3.94 0.97
C GLY A 259 15.11 -5.31 1.35
N PHE A 260 13.81 -5.41 1.60
CA PHE A 260 13.14 -6.68 1.91
C PHE A 260 13.07 -7.66 0.73
N LEU A 261 13.31 -7.19 -0.49
CA LEU A 261 13.35 -8.01 -1.71
C LEU A 261 14.73 -8.63 -1.97
N LYS A 262 15.74 -8.33 -1.17
CA LYS A 262 17.07 -8.96 -1.29
C LYS A 262 17.00 -10.41 -0.86
N GLY A 263 17.70 -11.29 -1.60
CA GLY A 263 17.81 -12.70 -1.26
C GLY A 263 18.52 -12.94 0.08
N GLU A 264 19.41 -12.01 0.45
CA GLU A 264 20.01 -11.90 1.78
C GLU A 264 19.68 -10.53 2.36
N LEU A 265 19.00 -10.52 3.50
CA LEU A 265 18.58 -9.29 4.18
C LEU A 265 19.80 -8.57 4.76
N SER A 266 19.87 -7.25 4.56
CA SER A 266 20.91 -6.41 5.17
C SER A 266 20.82 -6.44 6.70
N PRO A 267 21.89 -6.08 7.44
CA PRO A 267 21.84 -5.98 8.90
C PRO A 267 20.72 -5.08 9.40
N GLN A 268 20.38 -4.03 8.69
CA GLN A 268 19.26 -3.14 9.02
C GLN A 268 17.91 -3.88 8.89
N TRP A 269 17.69 -4.61 7.79
CA TRP A 269 16.47 -5.40 7.63
C TRP A 269 16.38 -6.56 8.61
N GLN A 270 17.51 -7.18 8.96
CA GLN A 270 17.55 -8.20 10.03
C GLN A 270 17.15 -7.59 11.38
N ALA A 271 17.56 -6.36 11.68
CA ALA A 271 17.13 -5.64 12.89
C ALA A 271 15.63 -5.35 12.86
N HIS A 272 15.06 -4.91 11.72
CA HIS A 272 13.60 -4.73 11.58
C HIS A 272 12.83 -6.03 11.79
N VAL A 273 13.31 -7.13 11.22
CA VAL A 273 12.72 -8.46 11.42
C VAL A 273 12.78 -8.88 12.88
N SER A 274 13.90 -8.68 13.56
CA SER A 274 14.06 -9.00 14.99
C SER A 274 13.14 -8.16 15.88
N GLU A 275 12.98 -6.88 15.55
CA GLU A 275 12.04 -6.01 16.27
C GLU A 275 10.59 -6.45 16.04
N PHE A 276 10.23 -6.77 14.79
CA PHE A 276 8.91 -7.31 14.45
C PHE A 276 8.63 -8.62 15.19
N ASP A 277 9.59 -9.55 15.23
CA ASP A 277 9.50 -10.84 15.92
C ASP A 277 9.12 -10.68 17.40
N SER A 278 9.70 -9.68 18.08
CA SER A 278 9.37 -9.40 19.48
C SER A 278 7.92 -8.99 19.70
N TYR A 279 7.35 -8.18 18.80
CA TYR A 279 5.93 -7.80 18.87
C TYR A 279 5.00 -8.94 18.42
N ALA A 280 5.41 -9.73 17.45
CA ALA A 280 4.67 -10.92 17.03
C ALA A 280 4.55 -11.92 18.18
N ALA A 281 5.64 -12.17 18.89
CA ALA A 281 5.65 -13.02 20.09
C ALA A 281 4.66 -12.53 21.15
N ASP A 282 4.64 -11.24 21.45
CA ASP A 282 3.71 -10.65 22.43
C ASP A 282 2.24 -10.80 21.99
N ILE A 283 1.93 -10.47 20.75
CA ILE A 283 0.58 -10.58 20.17
C ILE A 283 0.10 -12.04 20.21
N GLU A 284 0.90 -12.98 19.73
CA GLU A 284 0.52 -14.39 19.66
C GLU A 284 0.43 -15.03 21.06
N GLN A 285 1.28 -14.60 22.01
CA GLN A 285 1.16 -15.02 23.40
C GLN A 285 -0.15 -14.54 24.03
N GLN A 286 -0.58 -13.31 23.78
CA GLN A 286 -1.86 -12.79 24.26
C GLN A 286 -3.04 -13.54 23.65
N ALA A 287 -3.03 -13.83 22.33
CA ALA A 287 -4.05 -14.63 21.66
C ALA A 287 -4.14 -16.04 22.26
N LYS A 288 -2.99 -16.70 22.45
CA LYS A 288 -2.88 -18.03 23.05
C LYS A 288 -3.40 -18.06 24.49
N ALA A 289 -3.06 -17.04 25.29
CA ALA A 289 -3.55 -16.93 26.68
C ALA A 289 -5.07 -16.76 26.75
N ALA A 290 -5.66 -16.11 25.75
CA ALA A 290 -7.11 -15.97 25.59
C ALA A 290 -7.79 -17.20 24.96
N GLY A 291 -7.03 -18.19 24.51
CA GLY A 291 -7.56 -19.37 23.82
C GLY A 291 -8.13 -19.08 22.42
N VAL A 292 -7.69 -17.99 21.78
CA VAL A 292 -8.16 -17.57 20.47
C VAL A 292 -7.15 -18.00 19.39
N PRO A 293 -7.59 -18.72 18.34
CA PRO A 293 -6.76 -19.03 17.19
C PRO A 293 -6.20 -17.77 16.53
N PHE A 294 -4.91 -17.82 16.16
CA PHE A 294 -4.20 -16.73 15.52
C PHE A 294 -3.71 -17.14 14.13
N ALA A 295 -3.99 -16.31 13.14
CA ALA A 295 -3.48 -16.48 11.80
C ALA A 295 -2.90 -15.16 11.29
N ALA A 296 -1.84 -15.27 10.49
CA ALA A 296 -1.28 -14.13 9.76
C ALA A 296 -1.18 -14.43 8.27
N THR A 297 -1.22 -13.39 7.47
CA THR A 297 -0.96 -13.45 6.03
C THR A 297 -0.11 -12.26 5.62
N PHE A 298 0.59 -12.39 4.51
CA PHE A 298 1.44 -11.32 3.98
C PHE A 298 0.91 -10.85 2.62
N ALA A 299 0.52 -9.59 2.55
CA ALA A 299 0.10 -8.94 1.33
C ALA A 299 1.31 -8.26 0.66
N PRO A 300 1.60 -8.56 -0.61
CA PRO A 300 2.74 -7.97 -1.30
C PRO A 300 2.54 -6.47 -1.54
N ASN A 301 3.63 -5.73 -1.61
CA ASN A 301 3.60 -4.41 -2.21
C ASN A 301 3.57 -4.50 -3.75
N ARG A 302 3.36 -3.37 -4.40
CA ARG A 302 3.21 -3.27 -5.86
C ARG A 302 4.35 -3.92 -6.65
N VAL A 303 5.63 -3.66 -6.27
CA VAL A 303 6.79 -4.21 -7.00
C VAL A 303 6.96 -5.70 -6.75
N GLN A 304 6.70 -6.16 -5.54
CA GLN A 304 6.75 -7.58 -5.19
C GLN A 304 5.70 -8.38 -5.98
N ALA A 305 4.47 -7.87 -6.05
CA ALA A 305 3.41 -8.44 -6.86
C ALA A 305 3.81 -8.55 -8.34
N ALA A 306 4.41 -7.49 -8.90
CA ALA A 306 4.92 -7.48 -10.26
C ALA A 306 6.04 -8.52 -10.46
N MET A 307 7.01 -8.60 -9.56
CA MET A 307 8.12 -9.57 -9.65
C MET A 307 7.59 -11.01 -9.63
N ILE A 308 6.68 -11.32 -8.73
CA ILE A 308 6.10 -12.67 -8.61
C ILE A 308 5.32 -13.04 -9.87
N SER A 309 4.49 -12.14 -10.37
CA SER A 309 3.70 -12.36 -11.59
C SER A 309 4.59 -12.54 -12.82
N LEU A 310 5.60 -11.70 -13.00
CA LEU A 310 6.56 -11.83 -14.12
C LEU A 310 7.36 -13.15 -14.01
N GLY A 311 7.70 -13.55 -12.79
CA GLY A 311 8.45 -14.76 -12.47
C GLY A 311 9.92 -14.70 -12.79
N GLU A 312 10.42 -13.53 -13.03
CA GLU A 312 11.82 -13.23 -13.29
C GLU A 312 12.23 -12.00 -12.50
N TRP A 313 13.39 -12.03 -11.89
CA TRP A 313 13.95 -10.91 -11.15
C TRP A 313 15.47 -10.87 -11.24
N PRO A 314 16.10 -9.72 -11.02
CA PRO A 314 17.54 -9.58 -11.10
C PRO A 314 18.28 -10.46 -10.07
N PRO A 315 19.51 -10.89 -10.37
CA PRO A 315 20.33 -11.60 -9.40
C PRO A 315 20.47 -10.85 -8.07
N GLY A 316 20.42 -11.59 -6.96
CA GLY A 316 20.51 -11.04 -5.61
C GLY A 316 19.17 -10.55 -5.04
N PHE A 317 18.07 -10.65 -5.79
CA PHE A 317 16.72 -10.40 -5.31
C PHE A 317 15.93 -11.69 -5.19
N ASP A 318 15.03 -11.73 -4.22
CA ASP A 318 14.07 -12.82 -3.99
C ASP A 318 12.78 -12.25 -3.39
N PRO A 319 11.70 -12.15 -4.17
CA PRO A 319 10.44 -11.59 -3.69
C PRO A 319 9.74 -12.42 -2.60
N TYR A 320 10.20 -13.64 -2.33
CA TYR A 320 9.64 -14.52 -1.30
C TYR A 320 10.45 -14.53 0.00
N GLN A 321 11.59 -13.83 0.07
CA GLN A 321 12.50 -13.91 1.22
C GLN A 321 11.83 -13.47 2.52
N LEU A 322 11.20 -12.29 2.52
CA LEU A 322 10.52 -11.77 3.72
C LEU A 322 9.32 -12.65 4.10
N ASP A 323 8.55 -13.11 3.13
CA ASP A 323 7.40 -14.00 3.36
C ASP A 323 7.78 -15.27 4.10
N ARG A 324 8.82 -15.98 3.64
CA ARG A 324 9.34 -17.18 4.34
C ARG A 324 9.82 -16.86 5.75
N THR A 325 10.41 -15.71 5.95
CA THR A 325 10.85 -15.26 7.27
C THR A 325 9.64 -15.05 8.19
N LEU A 326 8.61 -14.37 7.73
CA LEU A 326 7.38 -14.16 8.50
C LEU A 326 6.62 -15.45 8.76
N GLN A 327 6.56 -16.37 7.78
CA GLN A 327 6.01 -17.70 7.98
C GLN A 327 6.70 -18.43 9.13
N SER A 328 8.03 -18.35 9.18
CA SER A 328 8.80 -18.99 10.26
C SER A 328 8.53 -18.33 11.62
N ILE A 329 8.46 -17.00 11.68
CA ILE A 329 8.15 -16.24 12.91
C ILE A 329 6.79 -16.66 13.45
N VAL A 330 5.74 -16.56 12.63
CA VAL A 330 4.37 -16.88 13.04
C VAL A 330 4.26 -18.35 13.50
N ALA A 331 4.87 -19.28 12.76
CA ALA A 331 4.85 -20.70 13.14
C ALA A 331 5.59 -20.96 14.45
N ASN A 332 6.72 -20.30 14.70
CA ASN A 332 7.51 -20.47 15.92
C ASN A 332 6.76 -20.00 17.18
N HIS A 333 5.88 -19.03 17.07
CA HIS A 333 5.04 -18.56 18.17
C HIS A 333 3.71 -19.31 18.30
N GLY A 334 3.40 -20.20 17.33
CA GLY A 334 2.22 -21.10 17.36
C GLY A 334 1.02 -20.61 16.56
N GLY A 335 1.19 -19.56 15.78
CA GLY A 335 0.19 -19.07 14.83
C GLY A 335 0.15 -19.89 13.53
N THR A 336 -0.86 -19.64 12.71
CA THR A 336 -1.00 -20.22 11.37
C THR A 336 -0.68 -19.16 10.32
N PHE A 337 0.29 -19.42 9.45
CA PHE A 337 0.58 -18.53 8.33
C PHE A 337 -0.20 -18.94 7.09
N ILE A 338 -0.93 -17.98 6.51
CA ILE A 338 -1.76 -18.18 5.32
C ILE A 338 -1.02 -17.58 4.12
N ASP A 339 -0.28 -18.41 3.40
CA ASP A 339 0.53 -18.01 2.27
C ASP A 339 -0.33 -17.79 1.02
N ILE A 340 -0.46 -16.51 0.62
CA ILE A 340 -1.15 -16.08 -0.61
C ILE A 340 -0.20 -15.63 -1.70
N LEU A 341 1.08 -15.44 -1.38
CA LEU A 341 2.06 -14.88 -2.31
C LEU A 341 2.23 -15.71 -3.60
N PRO A 342 2.32 -17.05 -3.54
CA PRO A 342 2.44 -17.87 -4.75
C PRO A 342 1.27 -17.73 -5.72
N ASP A 343 0.07 -17.39 -5.24
CA ASP A 343 -1.11 -17.23 -6.09
C ASP A 343 -0.99 -15.99 -7.00
N PHE A 344 -0.17 -15.00 -6.64
CA PHE A 344 0.14 -13.83 -7.49
C PHE A 344 0.84 -14.21 -8.80
N ARG A 345 1.47 -15.41 -8.86
CA ARG A 345 2.07 -15.92 -10.09
C ARG A 345 1.09 -16.08 -11.24
N SER A 346 -0.16 -16.34 -10.95
CA SER A 346 -1.22 -16.54 -11.93
C SER A 346 -1.96 -15.25 -12.33
N LEU A 347 -1.66 -14.13 -11.66
CA LEU A 347 -2.30 -12.85 -11.95
C LEU A 347 -1.58 -12.15 -13.12
N ILE A 348 -2.35 -11.46 -13.95
CA ILE A 348 -1.82 -10.68 -15.08
C ILE A 348 -1.76 -9.22 -14.66
N GLY A 349 -0.56 -8.62 -14.69
CA GLY A 349 -0.36 -7.20 -14.41
C GLY A 349 -0.82 -6.77 -13.01
N PRO A 350 -0.51 -7.52 -11.92
CA PRO A 350 -1.02 -7.21 -10.59
C PRO A 350 -0.52 -5.86 -10.06
N GLU A 351 0.52 -5.27 -10.66
CA GLU A 351 0.99 -3.93 -10.33
C GLU A 351 -0.01 -2.83 -10.66
N HIS A 352 -0.97 -3.10 -11.58
CA HIS A 352 -2.07 -2.18 -11.89
C HIS A 352 -3.23 -2.23 -10.89
N MET A 353 -3.15 -3.11 -9.89
CA MET A 353 -4.10 -3.21 -8.78
C MET A 353 -3.68 -2.36 -7.58
N TYR A 354 -2.74 -1.44 -7.79
CA TYR A 354 -2.21 -0.53 -6.78
C TYR A 354 -2.20 0.89 -7.32
N TYR A 355 -2.41 1.86 -6.45
CA TYR A 355 -2.20 3.27 -6.81
C TYR A 355 -0.73 3.50 -7.19
N PRO A 356 -0.44 4.01 -8.40
CA PRO A 356 0.91 4.08 -8.94
C PRO A 356 1.92 4.85 -8.09
N LEU A 357 1.51 5.96 -7.48
CA LEU A 357 2.38 6.82 -6.66
C LEU A 357 2.32 6.47 -5.18
N ASP A 358 1.12 6.17 -4.70
CA ASP A 358 0.84 5.92 -3.30
C ASP A 358 1.26 4.51 -2.86
N GLY A 359 1.04 3.52 -3.72
CA GLY A 359 1.44 2.12 -3.50
C GLY A 359 0.45 1.28 -2.70
N HIS A 360 -0.64 1.84 -2.16
CA HIS A 360 -1.70 1.04 -1.57
C HIS A 360 -2.48 0.27 -2.65
N PRO A 361 -2.99 -0.94 -2.35
CA PRO A 361 -3.92 -1.62 -3.24
C PRO A 361 -5.16 -0.75 -3.46
N ASP A 362 -5.59 -0.65 -4.70
CA ASP A 362 -6.86 -0.03 -5.06
C ASP A 362 -8.04 -0.99 -4.78
N ALA A 363 -9.23 -0.63 -5.23
CA ALA A 363 -10.42 -1.46 -5.04
C ALA A 363 -10.29 -2.86 -5.69
N GLN A 364 -9.57 -2.97 -6.81
CA GLN A 364 -9.32 -4.25 -7.46
C GLN A 364 -8.30 -5.08 -6.67
N GLY A 365 -7.23 -4.46 -6.19
CA GLY A 365 -6.23 -5.10 -5.34
C GLY A 365 -6.84 -5.62 -4.04
N GLN A 366 -7.69 -4.83 -3.39
CA GLN A 366 -8.43 -5.25 -2.19
C GLN A 366 -9.34 -6.46 -2.48
N ALA A 367 -10.02 -6.49 -3.62
CA ALA A 367 -10.88 -7.59 -4.00
C ALA A 367 -10.09 -8.89 -4.29
N VAL A 368 -8.95 -8.78 -4.96
CA VAL A 368 -8.05 -9.92 -5.20
C VAL A 368 -7.52 -10.49 -3.89
N LEU A 369 -7.08 -9.65 -2.95
CA LEU A 369 -6.65 -10.10 -1.63
C LEU A 369 -7.78 -10.83 -0.89
N ALA A 370 -9.01 -10.32 -0.96
CA ALA A 370 -10.18 -10.97 -0.34
C ALA A 370 -10.46 -12.35 -0.95
N GLU A 371 -10.39 -12.47 -2.28
CA GLU A 371 -10.62 -13.74 -2.97
C GLU A 371 -9.54 -14.78 -2.64
N LEU A 372 -8.25 -14.39 -2.69
CA LEU A 372 -7.15 -15.30 -2.40
C LEU A 372 -7.20 -15.78 -0.94
N LEU A 373 -7.43 -14.89 0.01
CA LEU A 373 -7.60 -15.25 1.41
C LEU A 373 -8.81 -16.14 1.64
N ALA A 374 -9.98 -15.82 1.06
CA ALA A 374 -11.16 -16.64 1.18
C ALA A 374 -10.94 -18.05 0.62
N LYS A 375 -10.23 -18.17 -0.50
CA LYS A 375 -9.86 -19.47 -1.09
C LYS A 375 -8.99 -20.29 -0.15
N LYS A 376 -7.95 -19.71 0.45
CA LYS A 376 -7.05 -20.40 1.38
C LYS A 376 -7.75 -20.80 2.68
N LEU A 377 -8.51 -19.88 3.26
CA LEU A 377 -9.27 -20.14 4.50
C LEU A 377 -10.34 -21.23 4.30
N ALA A 378 -11.13 -21.15 3.22
CA ALA A 378 -12.11 -22.16 2.88
C ALA A 378 -11.47 -23.48 2.40
N GLY A 379 -10.23 -23.44 1.94
CA GLY A 379 -9.43 -24.60 1.56
C GLY A 379 -8.92 -25.41 2.75
N GLY A 380 -9.08 -24.93 3.99
CA GLY A 380 -8.71 -25.64 5.21
C GLY A 380 -7.45 -25.12 5.90
N ALA A 381 -6.94 -23.95 5.54
CA ALA A 381 -5.87 -23.30 6.30
C ALA A 381 -6.28 -23.09 7.77
N ILE A 382 -7.57 -22.81 8.00
CA ILE A 382 -8.21 -22.83 9.32
C ILE A 382 -9.31 -23.89 9.29
N PRO A 383 -9.22 -24.95 10.11
CA PRO A 383 -10.15 -26.09 10.05
C PRO A 383 -11.62 -25.70 10.17
N GLU A 384 -11.94 -24.73 11.05
CA GLU A 384 -13.28 -24.25 11.33
C GLU A 384 -13.90 -23.48 10.16
N LEU A 385 -13.08 -23.00 9.23
CA LEU A 385 -13.47 -22.28 8.01
C LEU A 385 -13.40 -23.15 6.75
N LYS A 386 -13.14 -24.45 6.89
CA LYS A 386 -13.08 -25.37 5.74
C LYS A 386 -14.46 -25.49 5.09
N ALA A 387 -14.53 -25.36 3.77
CA ALA A 387 -15.76 -25.55 3.01
C ALA A 387 -16.33 -26.97 3.23
N GLY A 388 -17.63 -27.06 3.51
CA GLY A 388 -18.31 -28.34 3.74
C GLY A 388 -18.31 -28.86 5.17
N THR A 389 -17.67 -28.19 6.14
CA THR A 389 -17.85 -28.48 7.57
C THR A 389 -19.11 -27.78 8.07
N SER A 390 -20.30 -28.25 7.70
CA SER A 390 -21.51 -27.90 8.42
C SER A 390 -21.43 -28.57 9.81
N ASP A 391 -21.65 -27.79 10.87
CA ASP A 391 -21.71 -28.27 12.25
C ASP A 391 -22.63 -29.50 12.39
N ALA A 392 -22.04 -30.66 12.36
CA ALA A 392 -22.72 -31.91 12.78
C ALA A 392 -22.96 -31.95 14.31
N SER A 393 -22.47 -30.91 15.05
CA SER A 393 -22.56 -30.86 16.52
C SER A 393 -23.81 -30.19 17.09
N GLN A 394 -24.73 -29.70 16.23
CA GLN A 394 -26.02 -29.12 16.69
C GLN A 394 -27.22 -30.04 16.53
N ARG A 395 -27.00 -31.34 16.31
CA ARG A 395 -28.07 -32.36 16.34
C ARG A 395 -27.77 -33.42 17.39
N ASN A 396 -27.82 -33.02 18.65
CA ASN A 396 -28.10 -33.95 19.77
C ASN A 396 -28.70 -33.13 20.94
#